data_1206026afabd0342c750cd8d959b2153
#
_entry.id   1206026afabd0342c750cd8d959b2153
#
_cell.length_a   1.000
_cell.length_b   1.000
_cell.length_c   1.000
_cell.angle_alpha   90.00
_cell.angle_beta   90.00
_cell.angle_gamma   90.00
#
_symmetry.space_group_name_H-M   'P 1'
#
loop_
_entity.id
_entity.type
_entity.pdbx_description
1 polymer ?
#
loop_
_entity_poly.entity_id
_entity_poly.type
_entity_poly.pdbx_seq_one_letter_code
_entity_poly.pdbx_strand_id
1 'polypeptide(L)'
;MQELLFSITYPPIPITQVGPVSLSLHGVFAAIGFYFGANHALKLSEEDGADSELFSEALTWAIFGAILGARFFTIPAQWYANPNYGFDDIFTLAGSYSIMGGMAGGIIAAYLKISVLNKQDFKQYGDYAATGLILGTVIGRIGDLAIVEHLGRATDFFLGYEIKPGYDVAPQHNSLECFEPLTTCGTYHLSLIHI
;
A
#
# COMPACT_ATOMS: atom_id res chain seq x y z
N MET A 1 15.52 -5.07 33.82
CA MET A 1 14.62 -5.20 32.66
C MET A 1 13.24 -4.82 33.17
N GLN A 2 12.73 -3.65 32.83
CA GLN A 2 11.32 -3.33 33.07
C GLN A 2 10.53 -4.15 32.04
N GLU A 3 9.74 -5.09 32.53
CA GLU A 3 8.72 -5.71 31.69
C GLU A 3 7.78 -4.60 31.23
N LEU A 4 7.74 -4.36 29.91
CA LEU A 4 6.73 -3.50 29.30
C LEU A 4 5.38 -4.15 29.57
N LEU A 5 4.62 -3.56 30.51
CA LEU A 5 3.34 -4.11 31.00
C LEU A 5 2.26 -4.24 29.91
N PHE A 6 2.47 -3.74 28.68
CA PHE A 6 1.47 -3.70 27.63
C PHE A 6 2.07 -3.70 26.22
N SER A 7 3.05 -4.56 25.89
CA SER A 7 3.43 -4.72 24.49
C SER A 7 2.32 -5.45 23.71
N ILE A 8 2.00 -4.97 22.50
CA ILE A 8 1.09 -5.67 21.59
C ILE A 8 1.87 -6.82 20.99
N THR A 9 1.38 -8.04 21.16
CA THR A 9 2.03 -9.21 20.59
C THR A 9 0.98 -10.21 20.08
N TYR A 10 1.10 -10.60 18.83
CA TYR A 10 0.30 -11.63 18.17
C TYR A 10 1.12 -12.24 17.03
N PRO A 11 0.90 -13.52 16.67
CA PRO A 11 1.56 -14.08 15.50
C PRO A 11 1.06 -13.38 14.23
N PRO A 12 1.97 -12.93 13.34
CA PRO A 12 1.58 -12.36 12.05
C PRO A 12 0.67 -13.32 11.28
N ILE A 13 -0.36 -12.78 10.64
CA ILE A 13 -1.24 -13.59 9.81
C ILE A 13 -0.53 -13.89 8.49
N PRO A 14 -0.31 -15.15 8.13
CA PRO A 14 0.47 -15.51 6.95
C PRO A 14 -0.25 -15.15 5.65
N ILE A 15 0.54 -14.92 4.60
CA ILE A 15 0.04 -14.79 3.23
C ILE A 15 -0.49 -16.15 2.78
N THR A 16 -1.72 -16.19 2.32
CA THR A 16 -2.38 -17.42 1.85
C THR A 16 -2.29 -17.51 0.32
N GLN A 17 -1.86 -18.66 -0.20
CA GLN A 17 -1.87 -18.93 -1.63
C GLN A 17 -3.23 -19.49 -2.05
N VAL A 18 -3.88 -18.82 -3.01
CA VAL A 18 -5.13 -19.27 -3.62
C VAL A 18 -4.90 -19.46 -5.12
N GLY A 19 -4.51 -20.67 -5.52
CA GLY A 19 -4.08 -20.94 -6.88
C GLY A 19 -2.81 -20.13 -7.25
N PRO A 20 -2.78 -19.42 -8.38
CA PRO A 20 -1.62 -18.61 -8.79
C PRO A 20 -1.54 -17.25 -8.07
N VAL A 21 -2.50 -16.92 -7.22
CA VAL A 21 -2.61 -15.60 -6.56
C VAL A 21 -2.22 -15.71 -5.09
N SER A 22 -1.29 -14.85 -4.67
CA SER A 22 -0.95 -14.65 -3.26
C SER A 22 -1.95 -13.66 -2.64
N LEU A 23 -2.76 -14.12 -1.71
CA LEU A 23 -3.71 -13.28 -0.98
C LEU A 23 -3.10 -12.88 0.36
N SER A 24 -2.81 -11.61 0.53
CA SER A 24 -2.40 -11.02 1.80
C SER A 24 -3.52 -10.19 2.42
N LEU A 25 -3.57 -10.13 3.74
CA LEU A 25 -4.50 -9.21 4.42
C LEU A 25 -4.22 -7.75 4.06
N HIS A 26 -2.97 -7.38 3.84
CA HIS A 26 -2.62 -6.06 3.31
C HIS A 26 -3.38 -5.77 2.01
N GLY A 27 -3.35 -6.67 1.03
CA GLY A 27 -4.07 -6.50 -0.24
C GLY A 27 -5.59 -6.41 -0.07
N VAL A 28 -6.16 -7.22 0.83
CA VAL A 28 -7.60 -7.17 1.14
C VAL A 28 -7.98 -5.83 1.76
N PHE A 29 -7.25 -5.37 2.77
CA PHE A 29 -7.54 -4.08 3.41
C PHE A 29 -7.25 -2.90 2.49
N ALA A 30 -6.25 -2.99 1.61
CA ALA A 30 -6.00 -1.98 0.58
C ALA A 30 -7.20 -1.87 -0.39
N ALA A 31 -7.76 -3.00 -0.84
CA ALA A 31 -8.95 -3.01 -1.69
C ALA A 31 -10.18 -2.43 -0.98
N ILE A 32 -10.40 -2.81 0.29
CA ILE A 32 -11.47 -2.25 1.14
C ILE A 32 -11.25 -0.74 1.32
N GLY A 33 -10.02 -0.32 1.61
CA GLY A 33 -9.65 1.08 1.77
C GLY A 33 -9.91 1.89 0.50
N PHE A 34 -9.53 1.34 -0.66
CA PHE A 34 -9.83 1.96 -1.95
C PHE A 34 -11.34 2.11 -2.16
N TYR A 35 -12.13 1.06 -1.89
CA TYR A 35 -13.58 1.11 -2.05
C TYR A 35 -14.22 2.19 -1.18
N PHE A 36 -13.93 2.22 0.12
CA PHE A 36 -14.49 3.23 1.01
C PHE A 36 -13.97 4.63 0.73
N GLY A 37 -12.68 4.77 0.40
CA GLY A 37 -12.08 6.05 0.01
C GLY A 37 -12.69 6.61 -1.26
N ALA A 38 -12.86 5.79 -2.30
CA ALA A 38 -13.49 6.22 -3.55
C ALA A 38 -14.95 6.63 -3.35
N ASN A 39 -15.75 5.84 -2.60
CA ASN A 39 -17.13 6.20 -2.30
C ASN A 39 -17.25 7.49 -1.49
N HIS A 40 -16.35 7.70 -0.52
CA HIS A 40 -16.31 8.94 0.25
C HIS A 40 -16.00 10.14 -0.65
N ALA A 41 -15.00 10.03 -1.52
CA ALA A 41 -14.64 11.09 -2.46
C ALA A 41 -15.75 11.39 -3.45
N LEU A 42 -16.43 10.36 -3.99
CA LEU A 42 -17.58 10.53 -4.88
C LEU A 42 -18.72 11.26 -4.17
N LYS A 43 -19.04 10.86 -2.94
CA LYS A 43 -20.09 11.52 -2.16
C LYS A 43 -19.80 13.00 -1.94
N LEU A 44 -18.55 13.37 -1.60
CA LEU A 44 -18.17 14.77 -1.47
C LEU A 44 -18.33 15.53 -2.79
N SER A 45 -17.96 14.92 -3.91
CA SER A 45 -18.13 15.57 -5.22
C SER A 45 -19.60 15.80 -5.58
N GLU A 46 -20.50 14.86 -5.20
CA GLU A 46 -21.96 15.02 -5.37
C GLU A 46 -22.51 16.15 -4.49
N GLU A 47 -22.12 16.20 -3.20
CA GLU A 47 -22.55 17.22 -2.25
C GLU A 47 -22.14 18.64 -2.69
N ASP A 48 -20.99 18.78 -3.34
CA ASP A 48 -20.49 20.06 -3.88
C ASP A 48 -21.04 20.37 -5.30
N GLY A 49 -21.86 19.48 -5.87
CA GLY A 49 -22.48 19.65 -7.19
C GLY A 49 -21.48 19.50 -8.35
N ALA A 50 -20.35 18.82 -8.13
CA ALA A 50 -19.41 18.47 -9.20
C ALA A 50 -19.95 17.29 -10.02
N ASP A 51 -19.42 17.09 -11.23
CA ASP A 51 -19.76 15.95 -12.08
C ASP A 51 -19.18 14.64 -11.50
N SER A 52 -19.99 13.99 -10.68
CA SER A 52 -19.62 12.72 -10.02
C SER A 52 -19.50 11.55 -10.99
N GLU A 53 -20.20 11.58 -12.14
CA GLU A 53 -20.08 10.57 -13.19
C GLU A 53 -18.69 10.64 -13.82
N LEU A 54 -18.27 11.85 -14.25
CA LEU A 54 -16.93 12.09 -14.74
C LEU A 54 -15.87 11.68 -13.71
N PHE A 55 -16.11 12.00 -12.41
CA PHE A 55 -15.17 11.64 -11.36
C PHE A 55 -15.05 10.13 -11.18
N SER A 56 -16.16 9.39 -11.22
CA SER A 56 -16.16 7.92 -11.17
C SER A 56 -15.38 7.30 -12.33
N GLU A 57 -15.57 7.84 -13.54
CA GLU A 57 -14.78 7.43 -14.70
C GLU A 57 -13.28 7.74 -14.52
N ALA A 58 -12.95 8.93 -13.97
CA ALA A 58 -11.57 9.31 -13.72
C ALA A 58 -10.90 8.41 -12.66
N LEU A 59 -11.63 7.99 -11.61
CA LEU A 59 -11.14 6.99 -10.65
C LEU A 59 -10.87 5.65 -11.32
N THR A 60 -11.72 5.23 -12.24
CA THR A 60 -11.49 4.01 -13.03
C THR A 60 -10.22 4.12 -13.88
N TRP A 61 -10.02 5.24 -14.56
CA TRP A 61 -8.78 5.53 -15.30
C TRP A 61 -7.56 5.53 -14.37
N ALA A 62 -7.72 6.10 -13.17
CA ALA A 62 -6.65 6.12 -12.18
C ALA A 62 -6.23 4.71 -11.74
N ILE A 63 -7.17 3.76 -11.60
CA ILE A 63 -6.84 2.35 -11.28
C ILE A 63 -5.95 1.75 -12.38
N PHE A 64 -6.35 1.85 -13.64
CA PHE A 64 -5.56 1.34 -14.76
C PHE A 64 -4.21 2.03 -14.86
N GLY A 65 -4.19 3.36 -14.71
CA GLY A 65 -2.96 4.14 -14.69
C GLY A 65 -2.03 3.74 -13.54
N ALA A 66 -2.59 3.47 -12.36
CA ALA A 66 -1.82 3.04 -11.20
C ALA A 66 -1.19 1.66 -11.39
N ILE A 67 -1.94 0.69 -11.94
CA ILE A 67 -1.42 -0.65 -12.20
C ILE A 67 -0.26 -0.58 -13.20
N LEU A 68 -0.46 0.12 -14.32
CA LEU A 68 0.57 0.30 -15.34
C LEU A 68 1.78 1.07 -14.78
N GLY A 69 1.54 2.19 -14.12
CA GLY A 69 2.60 3.02 -13.54
C GLY A 69 3.41 2.28 -12.49
N ALA A 70 2.76 1.52 -11.60
CA ALA A 70 3.43 0.72 -10.59
C ALA A 70 4.38 -0.32 -11.22
N ARG A 71 3.98 -0.91 -12.33
CA ARG A 71 4.78 -1.91 -13.04
C ARG A 71 5.90 -1.26 -13.85
N PHE A 72 5.58 -0.29 -14.69
CA PHE A 72 6.57 0.33 -15.56
C PHE A 72 7.65 1.09 -14.80
N PHE A 73 7.35 1.66 -13.65
CA PHE A 73 8.32 2.39 -12.84
C PHE A 73 9.42 1.49 -12.27
N THR A 74 9.19 0.19 -12.14
CA THR A 74 10.20 -0.75 -11.64
C THR A 74 11.16 -1.23 -12.73
N ILE A 75 10.83 -1.08 -14.02
CA ILE A 75 11.61 -1.61 -15.14
C ILE A 75 13.08 -1.16 -15.12
N PRO A 76 13.42 0.14 -14.95
CA PRO A 76 14.82 0.55 -14.95
C PRO A 76 15.66 -0.12 -13.85
N ALA A 77 15.08 -0.28 -12.65
CA ALA A 77 15.74 -0.93 -11.54
C ALA A 77 15.91 -2.44 -11.79
N GLN A 78 14.93 -3.09 -12.39
CA GLN A 78 14.99 -4.51 -12.74
C GLN A 78 16.03 -4.78 -13.81
N TRP A 79 16.12 -3.98 -14.86
CA TRP A 79 17.17 -4.11 -15.89
C TRP A 79 18.58 -3.95 -15.32
N TYR A 80 18.73 -3.02 -14.37
CA TYR A 80 20.03 -2.83 -13.72
C TYR A 80 20.41 -4.01 -12.81
N ALA A 81 19.44 -4.55 -12.08
CA ALA A 81 19.68 -5.62 -11.10
C ALA A 81 19.77 -7.02 -11.72
N ASN A 82 19.10 -7.25 -12.85
CA ASN A 82 19.02 -8.55 -13.50
C ASN A 82 19.31 -8.43 -15.02
N PRO A 83 20.51 -8.78 -15.48
CA PRO A 83 20.86 -8.71 -16.89
C PRO A 83 20.00 -9.58 -17.83
N ASN A 84 19.33 -10.58 -17.27
CA ASN A 84 18.43 -11.47 -18.02
C ASN A 84 16.97 -11.00 -18.03
N TYR A 85 16.66 -9.84 -17.44
CA TYR A 85 15.30 -9.29 -17.44
C TYR A 85 14.87 -8.94 -18.86
N GLY A 86 13.90 -9.68 -19.38
CA GLY A 86 13.43 -9.57 -20.75
C GLY A 86 12.11 -8.83 -20.88
N PHE A 87 11.69 -8.66 -22.12
CA PHE A 87 10.41 -8.02 -22.44
C PHE A 87 9.22 -8.80 -21.88
N ASP A 88 9.32 -10.12 -21.87
CA ASP A 88 8.26 -11.00 -21.36
C ASP A 88 8.06 -10.86 -19.86
N ASP A 89 9.13 -10.54 -19.11
CA ASP A 89 9.06 -10.33 -17.66
C ASP A 89 8.25 -9.09 -17.28
N ILE A 90 8.13 -8.11 -18.17
CA ILE A 90 7.34 -6.90 -17.96
C ILE A 90 5.86 -7.24 -17.76
N PHE A 91 5.36 -8.25 -18.48
CA PHE A 91 3.94 -8.62 -18.47
C PHE A 91 3.60 -9.73 -17.49
N THR A 92 4.57 -10.25 -16.74
CA THR A 92 4.28 -11.25 -15.71
C THR A 92 3.57 -10.62 -14.51
N LEU A 93 2.58 -11.31 -13.95
CA LEU A 93 1.90 -10.89 -12.73
C LEU A 93 2.81 -11.03 -11.49
N ALA A 94 3.79 -11.93 -11.56
CA ALA A 94 4.80 -12.08 -10.54
C ALA A 94 5.91 -11.04 -10.75
N GLY A 95 6.10 -10.12 -9.82
CA GLY A 95 7.17 -9.13 -9.91
C GLY A 95 6.97 -7.96 -8.96
N SER A 96 7.97 -7.08 -8.93
CA SER A 96 7.94 -5.89 -8.09
C SER A 96 6.98 -4.84 -8.65
N TYR A 97 6.29 -4.16 -7.76
CA TYR A 97 5.43 -3.01 -8.04
C TYR A 97 5.90 -1.81 -7.22
N SER A 98 5.91 -0.63 -7.82
CA SER A 98 6.29 0.61 -7.15
C SER A 98 5.06 1.41 -6.75
N ILE A 99 4.93 1.71 -5.46
CA ILE A 99 3.88 2.60 -4.96
C ILE A 99 3.99 3.99 -5.61
N MET A 100 5.22 4.52 -5.72
CA MET A 100 5.45 5.83 -6.36
C MET A 100 5.05 5.82 -7.83
N GLY A 101 5.39 4.73 -8.55
CA GLY A 101 4.95 4.53 -9.93
C GLY A 101 3.44 4.44 -10.05
N GLY A 102 2.79 3.75 -9.12
CA GLY A 102 1.33 3.64 -9.05
C GLY A 102 0.66 4.99 -8.82
N MET A 103 1.14 5.76 -7.85
CA MET A 103 0.63 7.10 -7.60
C MET A 103 0.79 8.02 -8.82
N ALA A 104 1.98 8.06 -9.41
CA ALA A 104 2.23 8.88 -10.60
C ALA A 104 1.35 8.47 -11.78
N GLY A 105 1.25 7.17 -12.07
CA GLY A 105 0.42 6.65 -13.15
C GLY A 105 -1.06 6.92 -12.95
N GLY A 106 -1.57 6.74 -11.71
CA GLY A 106 -2.94 7.05 -11.36
C GLY A 106 -3.29 8.53 -11.51
N ILE A 107 -2.42 9.42 -11.01
CA ILE A 107 -2.59 10.88 -11.14
C ILE A 107 -2.57 11.29 -12.61
N ILE A 108 -1.63 10.79 -13.41
CA ILE A 108 -1.54 11.11 -14.84
C ILE A 108 -2.80 10.64 -15.57
N ALA A 109 -3.28 9.43 -15.32
CA ALA A 109 -4.47 8.91 -15.98
C ALA A 109 -5.75 9.71 -15.61
N ALA A 110 -5.92 10.04 -14.33
CA ALA A 110 -7.02 10.89 -13.88
C ALA A 110 -6.93 12.30 -14.50
N TYR A 111 -5.74 12.89 -14.54
CA TYR A 111 -5.52 14.18 -15.18
C TYR A 111 -5.89 14.16 -16.68
N LEU A 112 -5.46 13.11 -17.39
CA LEU A 112 -5.82 12.95 -18.81
C LEU A 112 -7.33 12.87 -18.99
N LYS A 113 -8.03 12.09 -18.14
CA LYS A 113 -9.49 11.95 -18.21
C LYS A 113 -10.20 13.28 -17.90
N ILE A 114 -9.85 13.96 -16.82
CA ILE A 114 -10.53 15.16 -16.34
C ILE A 114 -10.17 16.38 -17.20
N SER A 115 -8.88 16.70 -17.29
CA SER A 115 -8.46 17.98 -17.88
C SER A 115 -8.22 17.92 -19.38
N VAL A 116 -7.66 16.84 -19.89
CA VAL A 116 -7.35 16.78 -21.33
C VAL A 116 -8.58 16.40 -22.14
N LEU A 117 -9.29 15.36 -21.74
CA LEU A 117 -10.44 14.86 -22.50
C LEU A 117 -11.72 15.64 -22.22
N ASN A 118 -12.00 15.99 -20.96
CA ASN A 118 -13.27 16.63 -20.57
C ASN A 118 -13.15 18.13 -20.26
N LYS A 119 -11.94 18.71 -20.31
CA LYS A 119 -11.70 20.15 -20.11
C LYS A 119 -12.18 20.71 -18.76
N GLN A 120 -12.23 19.85 -17.73
CA GLN A 120 -12.60 20.21 -16.37
C GLN A 120 -11.36 20.54 -15.52
N ASP A 121 -11.58 21.22 -14.41
CA ASP A 121 -10.49 21.56 -13.48
C ASP A 121 -10.08 20.35 -12.64
N PHE A 122 -8.89 19.79 -12.93
CA PHE A 122 -8.33 18.67 -12.19
C PHE A 122 -8.18 18.95 -10.68
N LYS A 123 -7.89 20.20 -10.32
CA LYS A 123 -7.62 20.56 -8.94
C LYS A 123 -8.84 20.30 -8.04
N GLN A 124 -10.03 20.63 -8.50
CA GLN A 124 -11.27 20.38 -7.76
C GLN A 124 -11.44 18.87 -7.46
N TYR A 125 -11.30 18.02 -8.47
CA TYR A 125 -11.41 16.57 -8.30
C TYR A 125 -10.26 15.98 -7.50
N GLY A 126 -9.06 16.60 -7.58
CA GLY A 126 -7.89 16.22 -6.79
C GLY A 126 -8.12 16.42 -5.29
N ASP A 127 -8.83 17.47 -4.89
CA ASP A 127 -9.18 17.74 -3.49
C ASP A 127 -10.11 16.65 -2.94
N TYR A 128 -11.13 16.22 -3.70
CA TYR A 128 -11.97 15.08 -3.30
C TYR A 128 -11.17 13.77 -3.22
N ALA A 129 -10.34 13.51 -4.23
CA ALA A 129 -9.50 12.32 -4.25
C ALA A 129 -8.54 12.27 -3.06
N ALA A 130 -7.98 13.42 -2.65
CA ALA A 130 -7.07 13.49 -1.51
C ALA A 130 -7.74 13.06 -0.20
N THR A 131 -8.98 13.50 0.06
CA THR A 131 -9.73 13.08 1.26
C THR A 131 -10.05 11.59 1.24
N GLY A 132 -10.46 11.05 0.10
CA GLY A 132 -10.69 9.63 -0.09
C GLY A 132 -9.42 8.80 0.08
N LEU A 133 -8.27 9.30 -0.42
CA LEU A 133 -6.97 8.63 -0.28
C LEU A 133 -6.53 8.54 1.19
N ILE A 134 -6.75 9.59 1.98
CA ILE A 134 -6.45 9.56 3.42
C ILE A 134 -7.27 8.46 4.10
N LEU A 135 -8.58 8.41 3.87
CA LEU A 135 -9.45 7.39 4.44
C LEU A 135 -9.02 5.98 4.01
N GLY A 136 -8.75 5.81 2.71
CA GLY A 136 -8.28 4.54 2.16
C GLY A 136 -6.95 4.09 2.75
N THR A 137 -6.02 5.03 2.96
CA THR A 137 -4.73 4.74 3.58
C THR A 137 -4.89 4.27 5.03
N VAL A 138 -5.75 4.93 5.83
CA VAL A 138 -6.02 4.50 7.22
C VAL A 138 -6.53 3.06 7.26
N ILE A 139 -7.47 2.71 6.39
CA ILE A 139 -8.01 1.34 6.32
C ILE A 139 -6.93 0.35 5.85
N GLY A 140 -6.14 0.70 4.82
CA GLY A 140 -5.06 -0.13 4.31
C GLY A 140 -4.01 -0.46 5.38
N ARG A 141 -3.69 0.52 6.25
CA ARG A 141 -2.74 0.34 7.36
C ARG A 141 -3.19 -0.68 8.42
N ILE A 142 -4.49 -0.93 8.55
CA ILE A 142 -4.96 -2.03 9.40
C ILE A 142 -4.47 -3.38 8.84
N GLY A 143 -4.40 -3.52 7.52
CA GLY A 143 -3.82 -4.70 6.88
C GLY A 143 -2.33 -4.87 7.19
N ASP A 144 -1.56 -3.78 7.19
CA ASP A 144 -0.13 -3.80 7.55
C ASP A 144 0.07 -4.27 9.00
N LEU A 145 -0.79 -3.82 9.92
CA LEU A 145 -0.79 -4.29 11.31
C LEU A 145 -1.03 -5.80 11.38
N ALA A 146 -1.94 -6.34 10.59
CA ALA A 146 -2.32 -7.76 10.64
C ALA A 146 -1.19 -8.70 10.21
N ILE A 147 -0.37 -8.29 9.24
CA ILE A 147 0.78 -9.08 8.73
C ILE A 147 2.11 -8.64 9.32
N VAL A 148 2.10 -7.64 10.21
CA VAL A 148 3.30 -7.06 10.83
C VAL A 148 4.31 -6.60 9.79
N GLU A 149 3.83 -5.85 8.83
CA GLU A 149 4.65 -5.22 7.80
C GLU A 149 5.02 -3.79 8.20
N HIS A 150 6.12 -3.27 7.70
CA HIS A 150 6.56 -1.90 7.93
C HIS A 150 6.88 -1.58 9.40
N LEU A 151 7.68 -2.43 10.03
CA LEU A 151 8.23 -2.14 11.35
C LEU A 151 9.06 -0.85 11.33
N GLY A 152 8.89 -0.03 12.37
CA GLY A 152 9.66 1.19 12.58
C GLY A 152 10.93 0.94 13.40
N ARG A 153 11.33 1.94 14.18
CA ARG A 153 12.50 1.83 15.06
C ARG A 153 12.17 1.02 16.31
N ALA A 154 13.19 0.42 16.91
CA ALA A 154 13.10 -0.16 18.25
C ALA A 154 12.59 0.90 19.25
N THR A 155 11.71 0.48 20.15
CA THR A 155 11.03 1.39 21.09
C THR A 155 10.71 0.70 22.40
N ASP A 156 10.68 1.50 23.46
CA ASP A 156 10.15 1.12 24.78
C ASP A 156 8.73 1.65 25.01
N PHE A 157 8.07 2.14 23.94
CA PHE A 157 6.73 2.68 24.04
C PHE A 157 5.70 1.57 24.26
N PHE A 158 4.74 1.80 25.14
CA PHE A 158 3.76 0.79 25.59
C PHE A 158 2.83 0.24 24.48
N LEU A 159 2.71 0.92 23.34
CA LEU A 159 1.99 0.44 22.15
C LEU A 159 2.96 -0.12 21.08
N GLY A 160 4.20 -0.40 21.43
CA GLY A 160 5.14 -1.07 20.55
C GLY A 160 4.72 -2.52 20.28
N TYR A 161 4.98 -3.00 19.05
CA TYR A 161 4.79 -4.40 18.71
C TYR A 161 6.03 -5.21 19.10
N GLU A 162 5.85 -6.26 19.89
CA GLU A 162 6.92 -7.14 20.32
C GLU A 162 7.01 -8.36 19.39
N ILE A 163 8.15 -8.50 18.71
CA ILE A 163 8.45 -9.69 17.93
C ILE A 163 8.99 -10.77 18.88
N LYS A 164 8.27 -11.89 18.94
CA LYS A 164 8.68 -13.06 19.74
C LYS A 164 9.34 -14.12 18.87
N PRO A 165 10.17 -14.99 19.47
CA PRO A 165 10.72 -16.15 18.78
C PRO A 165 9.64 -17.00 18.12
N GLY A 166 9.87 -17.41 16.87
CA GLY A 166 8.92 -18.21 16.10
C GLY A 166 7.84 -17.41 15.36
N TYR A 167 7.86 -16.08 15.41
CA TYR A 167 6.99 -15.26 14.58
C TYR A 167 7.59 -15.07 13.18
N ASP A 168 6.87 -15.51 12.16
CA ASP A 168 7.20 -15.25 10.75
C ASP A 168 6.72 -13.85 10.40
N VAL A 169 7.61 -12.87 10.47
CA VAL A 169 7.36 -11.51 9.96
C VAL A 169 7.69 -11.42 8.47
N ALA A 170 7.15 -10.41 7.80
CA ALA A 170 7.31 -10.25 6.37
C ALA A 170 8.80 -10.24 5.93
N PRO A 171 9.14 -10.79 4.75
CA PRO A 171 10.53 -10.98 4.30
C PRO A 171 11.40 -9.72 4.29
N GLN A 172 10.81 -8.54 4.10
CA GLN A 172 11.53 -7.27 4.17
C GLN A 172 12.09 -6.95 5.55
N HIS A 173 11.63 -7.63 6.59
CA HIS A 173 12.13 -7.51 7.96
C HIS A 173 13.13 -8.61 8.33
N ASN A 174 13.47 -9.51 7.41
CA ASN A 174 14.46 -10.56 7.63
C ASN A 174 15.88 -10.00 7.90
N SER A 175 16.12 -8.73 7.64
CA SER A 175 17.36 -8.03 8.03
C SER A 175 17.37 -7.59 9.50
N LEU A 176 16.23 -7.67 10.18
CA LEU A 176 16.19 -7.49 11.62
C LEU A 176 16.70 -8.80 12.24
N GLU A 177 17.72 -8.70 13.05
CA GLU A 177 18.48 -9.80 13.65
C GLU A 177 17.67 -10.80 14.52
N CYS A 178 16.35 -10.74 14.46
CA CYS A 178 15.44 -11.65 15.15
C CYS A 178 15.42 -13.09 14.59
N PHE A 179 16.10 -13.36 13.48
CA PHE A 179 16.13 -14.69 12.85
C PHE A 179 17.39 -15.50 13.22
N GLU A 180 18.43 -14.88 13.76
CA GLU A 180 19.59 -15.58 14.31
C GLU A 180 19.51 -15.58 15.84
N PRO A 181 20.09 -16.58 16.51
CA PRO A 181 19.43 -17.21 17.65
C PRO A 181 18.96 -16.21 18.70
N LEU A 182 17.67 -15.97 18.73
CA LEU A 182 16.82 -15.69 19.90
C LEU A 182 17.23 -14.56 20.88
N THR A 183 18.32 -13.81 20.63
CA THR A 183 18.83 -12.84 21.59
C THR A 183 18.47 -11.39 21.29
N THR A 184 17.88 -11.13 20.13
CA THR A 184 17.66 -9.74 19.65
C THR A 184 16.24 -9.43 19.20
N CYS A 185 15.26 -10.30 19.51
CA CYS A 185 13.87 -9.92 19.38
C CYS A 185 13.58 -8.73 20.27
N GLY A 186 13.02 -7.70 19.74
CA GLY A 186 12.78 -6.43 20.43
C GLY A 186 11.38 -5.92 20.18
N THR A 187 11.05 -4.84 20.87
CA THR A 187 9.81 -4.10 20.67
C THR A 187 10.05 -3.01 19.65
N TYR A 188 9.20 -2.93 18.66
CA TYR A 188 9.30 -1.98 17.54
C TYR A 188 8.03 -1.15 17.43
N HIS A 189 8.17 0.10 16.99
CA HIS A 189 7.03 0.85 16.50
C HIS A 189 6.46 0.16 15.28
N LEU A 190 5.14 -0.03 15.27
CA LEU A 190 4.45 -0.26 14.01
C LEU A 190 4.40 1.07 13.28
N SER A 191 5.20 1.19 12.21
CA SER A 191 5.30 2.45 11.49
C SER A 191 4.04 2.69 10.68
N LEU A 192 3.21 3.62 11.15
CA LEU A 192 2.04 4.10 10.41
C LEU A 192 2.42 5.14 9.33
N ILE A 193 3.70 5.54 9.24
CA ILE A 193 4.12 6.75 8.48
C ILE A 193 5.14 6.43 7.38
N HIS A 194 5.76 5.26 7.35
CA HIS A 194 6.67 4.92 6.27
C HIS A 194 5.88 4.45 5.05
N ILE A 195 5.64 5.38 4.17
CA ILE A 195 5.25 5.16 2.77
C ILE A 195 6.49 5.27 1.91
#